data_2d0c6944805068ec3caa7e6d4a1780d2
#
_entry.id   2d0c6944805068ec3caa7e6d4a1780d2
#
_cell.length_a   1.000
_cell.length_b   1.000
_cell.length_c   1.000
_cell.angle_alpha   90.00
_cell.angle_beta   90.00
_cell.angle_gamma   90.00
#
_symmetry.space_group_name_H-M   'P 1'
#
loop_
_entity.id
_entity.type
_entity.pdbx_description
1 polymer ?
#
loop_
_entity_poly.entity_id
_entity_poly.type
_entity_poly.pdbx_seq_one_letter_code
_entity_poly.pdbx_strand_id
1 'polypeptide(L)'
;MRQLTQEMKPGPAIDAINAHTHADGLGVPIPTDGLEDGAVTRKKIAPKAVSSAEIDNGAVGVEQLSEDLSNSIQRNITAGVNAPGYYKRDVPFYFHHKTIIASPHRLWLNISTHGFILEKQKLIDISHDEAFDSKAQLWQADHDYQIDDVVYPSDTKSGYYYRCTVAGRSSQLTPVFPQTLGQTYNDGNVVWICEYDFTVAANRAGRDFYIYACIPKTGVEPVIVVSANATVPLRYTADNSRKVGGFHCECADVETPTPDHWMRGWKKGEIIPFAVWDLKHRPSGAPEGMTWIPGHGWIGIYFLSSSGTATDRKLVTKHGGTIADGTSAPTWSDFDFIETLAKQSQHLPSNDTLTAAGLGTPTGLAIKGATDPVTTGGHVNTSDTRIVSYFGVEDGSGVVWTWGRESCWTTNGYYRALVSGDWGGGGSCSPRWVAGAHVGALAPTCAARAASETLDGENSTLMAVIRSRLEAIHTP
;
A
#
# COMPACT_ATOMS: atom_id res chain seq x y z
N MET A 1 -72.56 -4.71 14.02
CA MET A 1 -73.26 -3.68 13.17
C MET A 1 -74.74 -3.71 13.51
N ARG A 2 -75.33 -2.66 14.12
CA ARG A 2 -76.77 -2.51 14.22
C ARG A 2 -77.28 -2.15 12.83
N GLN A 3 -78.18 -2.96 12.29
CA GLN A 3 -78.96 -2.58 11.11
C GLN A 3 -79.69 -1.30 11.41
N LEU A 4 -79.52 -0.25 10.59
CA LEU A 4 -80.31 0.95 10.62
C LEU A 4 -81.73 0.60 10.12
N THR A 5 -82.71 0.62 11.00
CA THR A 5 -84.10 0.49 10.64
C THR A 5 -84.60 1.80 10.12
N GLN A 6 -85.64 1.76 9.26
CA GLN A 6 -86.21 2.90 8.51
C GLN A 6 -86.80 4.04 9.38
N GLU A 7 -86.69 3.92 10.72
CA GLU A 7 -87.23 4.89 11.67
C GLU A 7 -86.14 5.79 12.34
N MET A 8 -84.84 5.56 12.04
CA MET A 8 -83.80 6.44 12.57
C MET A 8 -83.73 7.72 11.73
N LYS A 9 -83.98 8.87 12.36
CA LYS A 9 -83.72 10.19 11.77
C LYS A 9 -82.19 10.24 11.41
N PRO A 10 -81.83 10.64 10.16
CA PRO A 10 -80.50 10.49 9.66
C PRO A 10 -79.42 11.31 10.39
N GLY A 11 -79.77 12.34 11.13
CA GLY A 11 -78.78 13.29 11.68
C GLY A 11 -77.70 12.66 12.59
N PRO A 12 -78.03 12.04 13.72
CA PRO A 12 -77.00 11.57 14.66
C PRO A 12 -76.11 10.43 14.13
N ALA A 13 -76.68 9.61 13.23
CA ALA A 13 -75.91 8.51 12.63
C ALA A 13 -74.98 8.98 11.52
N ILE A 14 -75.38 9.98 10.76
CA ILE A 14 -74.49 10.60 9.73
C ILE A 14 -73.41 11.41 10.38
N ASP A 15 -73.68 12.15 11.46
CA ASP A 15 -72.68 12.88 12.21
C ASP A 15 -71.69 11.96 12.86
N ALA A 16 -72.11 10.80 13.36
CA ALA A 16 -71.14 9.79 13.90
C ALA A 16 -70.28 9.12 12.80
N ILE A 17 -70.82 8.95 11.59
CA ILE A 17 -70.01 8.42 10.45
C ILE A 17 -69.09 9.50 9.93
N ASN A 18 -69.50 10.75 9.84
CA ASN A 18 -68.71 11.87 9.40
C ASN A 18 -67.57 12.22 10.41
N ALA A 19 -67.85 11.98 11.70
CA ALA A 19 -66.81 12.13 12.75
C ALA A 19 -65.67 11.09 12.63
N HIS A 20 -65.83 10.04 11.80
CA HIS A 20 -64.74 9.05 11.51
C HIS A 20 -64.02 9.33 10.22
N THR A 21 -64.25 10.44 9.56
CA THR A 21 -63.46 10.85 8.42
C THR A 21 -62.17 11.46 8.89
N HIS A 22 -61.06 10.89 8.49
CA HIS A 22 -59.71 11.44 8.73
C HIS A 22 -59.35 12.59 7.77
N ALA A 23 -60.36 13.20 7.14
CA ALA A 23 -60.17 14.41 6.36
C ALA A 23 -59.84 15.57 7.32
N ASP A 24 -58.88 16.35 7.00
CA ASP A 24 -58.40 17.55 7.74
C ASP A 24 -57.87 17.31 9.16
N GLY A 25 -57.41 16.10 9.47
CA GLY A 25 -56.74 15.83 10.76
C GLY A 25 -57.70 15.76 11.96
N LEU A 26 -58.99 15.64 11.76
CA LEU A 26 -60.03 15.59 12.82
C LEU A 26 -60.36 14.16 13.28
N GLY A 27 -59.74 13.13 12.72
CA GLY A 27 -59.93 11.73 13.12
C GLY A 27 -59.06 11.32 14.32
N VAL A 28 -59.55 10.33 15.10
CA VAL A 28 -58.70 9.70 16.14
C VAL A 28 -57.59 8.93 15.44
N PRO A 29 -56.30 9.09 15.83
CA PRO A 29 -55.20 8.32 15.26
C PRO A 29 -55.47 6.82 15.39
N ILE A 30 -55.22 6.06 14.33
CA ILE A 30 -55.32 4.59 14.36
C ILE A 30 -54.03 4.11 15.02
N PRO A 31 -54.08 3.39 16.14
CA PRO A 31 -52.89 2.79 16.74
C PRO A 31 -52.21 1.83 15.75
N THR A 32 -50.88 1.69 15.86
CA THR A 32 -50.09 0.81 14.98
C THR A 32 -50.54 -0.66 15.02
N ASP A 33 -51.09 -1.11 16.15
CA ASP A 33 -51.68 -2.43 16.35
C ASP A 33 -53.13 -2.56 15.76
N GLY A 34 -53.68 -1.47 15.32
CA GLY A 34 -55.01 -1.42 14.65
C GLY A 34 -54.99 -1.56 13.13
N LEU A 35 -53.78 -1.69 12.55
CA LEU A 35 -53.57 -1.89 11.11
C LEU A 35 -53.15 -3.33 10.84
N GLU A 36 -53.90 -4.07 10.02
CA GLU A 36 -53.44 -5.38 9.54
C GLU A 36 -52.25 -5.23 8.59
N ASP A 37 -51.40 -6.24 8.57
CA ASP A 37 -50.27 -6.31 7.64
C ASP A 37 -50.74 -6.12 6.19
N GLY A 38 -50.11 -5.15 5.49
CA GLY A 38 -50.50 -4.79 4.13
C GLY A 38 -51.75 -3.89 4.01
N ALA A 39 -52.37 -3.45 5.13
CA ALA A 39 -53.51 -2.53 5.10
C ALA A 39 -53.18 -1.19 4.42
N VAL A 40 -51.96 -0.72 4.53
CA VAL A 40 -51.46 0.48 3.82
C VAL A 40 -50.67 0.04 2.60
N THR A 41 -51.26 0.15 1.44
CA THR A 41 -50.59 -0.19 0.17
C THR A 41 -50.04 1.08 -0.51
N ARG A 42 -49.10 0.91 -1.45
CA ARG A 42 -48.52 2.01 -2.23
C ARG A 42 -49.58 2.92 -2.89
N LYS A 43 -50.76 2.39 -3.25
CA LYS A 43 -51.86 3.17 -3.84
C LYS A 43 -52.55 4.07 -2.82
N LYS A 44 -52.39 3.79 -1.53
CA LYS A 44 -53.04 4.56 -0.44
C LYS A 44 -52.14 5.68 0.08
N ILE A 45 -50.85 5.69 -0.30
CA ILE A 45 -49.91 6.73 0.06
C ILE A 45 -49.83 7.73 -1.08
N ALA A 46 -50.19 8.97 -0.82
CA ALA A 46 -50.10 10.03 -1.83
C ALA A 46 -48.64 10.26 -2.23
N PRO A 47 -48.37 10.63 -3.49
CA PRO A 47 -47.01 10.98 -3.91
C PRO A 47 -46.44 12.07 -3.00
N LYS A 48 -45.20 11.86 -2.47
CA LYS A 48 -44.49 12.75 -1.53
C LYS A 48 -45.11 12.87 -0.13
N ALA A 49 -46.04 11.97 0.25
CA ALA A 49 -46.63 11.96 1.59
C ALA A 49 -45.63 11.51 2.69
N VAL A 50 -44.54 10.84 2.33
CA VAL A 50 -43.46 10.46 3.23
C VAL A 50 -42.19 11.15 2.75
N SER A 51 -41.64 12.01 3.57
CA SER A 51 -40.34 12.70 3.35
C SER A 51 -39.26 12.12 4.24
N SER A 52 -38.05 12.64 4.10
CA SER A 52 -36.92 12.22 4.95
C SER A 52 -37.09 12.56 6.44
N ALA A 53 -38.07 13.44 6.76
CA ALA A 53 -38.35 13.80 8.15
C ALA A 53 -39.20 12.74 8.87
N GLU A 54 -39.99 11.95 8.11
CA GLU A 54 -40.85 10.88 8.64
C GLU A 54 -40.18 9.51 8.65
N ILE A 55 -38.90 9.43 8.15
CA ILE A 55 -38.11 8.20 8.13
C ILE A 55 -36.97 8.34 9.14
N ASP A 56 -37.00 7.55 10.18
CA ASP A 56 -35.94 7.50 11.17
C ASP A 56 -34.62 7.05 10.55
N ASN A 57 -33.50 7.58 11.08
CA ASN A 57 -32.17 7.21 10.63
C ASN A 57 -31.94 5.70 10.81
N GLY A 58 -31.71 4.99 9.71
CA GLY A 58 -31.53 3.53 9.72
C GLY A 58 -32.81 2.71 9.59
N ALA A 59 -33.97 3.35 9.49
CA ALA A 59 -35.25 2.65 9.30
C ALA A 59 -35.37 1.96 7.94
N VAL A 60 -34.58 2.36 6.93
CA VAL A 60 -34.51 1.72 5.61
C VAL A 60 -33.13 1.09 5.45
N GLY A 61 -33.05 -0.22 5.59
CA GLY A 61 -31.88 -1.01 5.29
C GLY A 61 -31.87 -1.49 3.82
N VAL A 62 -30.83 -2.24 3.45
CA VAL A 62 -30.71 -2.78 2.07
C VAL A 62 -31.83 -3.77 1.72
N GLU A 63 -32.36 -4.47 2.70
CA GLU A 63 -33.47 -5.42 2.56
C GLU A 63 -34.80 -4.75 2.27
N GLN A 64 -35.00 -3.46 2.59
CA GLN A 64 -36.18 -2.68 2.29
C GLN A 64 -36.12 -1.99 0.92
N LEU A 65 -34.92 -2.00 0.28
CA LEU A 65 -34.76 -1.48 -1.08
C LEU A 65 -35.32 -2.51 -2.10
N SER A 66 -35.87 -2.02 -3.20
CA SER A 66 -36.22 -2.92 -4.30
C SER A 66 -34.93 -3.61 -4.80
N GLU A 67 -35.07 -4.86 -5.26
CA GLU A 67 -33.95 -5.64 -5.80
C GLU A 67 -33.21 -4.86 -6.91
N ASP A 68 -33.95 -4.18 -7.79
CA ASP A 68 -33.38 -3.35 -8.85
C ASP A 68 -32.55 -2.17 -8.31
N LEU A 69 -33.04 -1.50 -7.26
CA LEU A 69 -32.31 -0.38 -6.66
C LEU A 69 -31.07 -0.88 -5.89
N SER A 70 -31.23 -1.93 -5.11
CA SER A 70 -30.12 -2.58 -4.40
C SER A 70 -29.04 -3.04 -5.39
N ASN A 71 -29.42 -3.74 -6.45
CA ASN A 71 -28.52 -4.18 -7.50
C ASN A 71 -27.90 -3.01 -8.28
N SER A 72 -28.61 -1.90 -8.47
CA SER A 72 -28.08 -0.70 -9.12
C SER A 72 -27.03 -0.02 -8.25
N ILE A 73 -27.29 0.12 -6.96
CA ILE A 73 -26.32 0.64 -5.99
C ILE A 73 -25.09 -0.26 -5.96
N GLN A 74 -25.27 -1.56 -5.84
CA GLN A 74 -24.18 -2.54 -5.82
C GLN A 74 -23.36 -2.51 -7.11
N ARG A 75 -23.99 -2.47 -8.28
CA ARG A 75 -23.31 -2.35 -9.59
C ARG A 75 -22.51 -1.07 -9.70
N ASN A 76 -23.05 0.07 -9.25
CA ASN A 76 -22.34 1.35 -9.30
C ASN A 76 -21.12 1.36 -8.37
N ILE A 77 -21.26 0.81 -7.17
CA ILE A 77 -20.14 0.65 -6.24
C ILE A 77 -19.09 -0.29 -6.86
N THR A 78 -19.52 -1.47 -7.33
CA THR A 78 -18.62 -2.48 -7.91
C THR A 78 -17.91 -1.97 -9.16
N ALA A 79 -18.61 -1.31 -10.08
CA ALA A 79 -18.02 -0.73 -11.28
C ALA A 79 -17.01 0.38 -10.95
N GLY A 80 -17.32 1.24 -9.97
CA GLY A 80 -16.42 2.29 -9.53
C GLY A 80 -15.17 1.80 -8.80
N VAL A 81 -15.26 0.61 -8.19
CA VAL A 81 -14.22 0.07 -7.30
C VAL A 81 -13.32 -0.95 -8.00
N ASN A 82 -13.83 -1.71 -8.95
CA ASN A 82 -13.05 -2.73 -9.67
C ASN A 82 -12.31 -2.16 -10.88
N ALA A 83 -12.67 -0.97 -11.36
CA ALA A 83 -11.91 -0.30 -12.40
C ALA A 83 -10.61 0.27 -11.82
N PRO A 84 -9.50 0.31 -12.58
CA PRO A 84 -8.40 1.21 -12.28
C PRO A 84 -8.97 2.61 -12.07
N GLY A 85 -8.56 3.32 -11.04
CA GLY A 85 -9.13 4.65 -10.76
C GLY A 85 -10.46 4.65 -9.99
N TYR A 86 -10.68 3.66 -9.14
CA TYR A 86 -11.84 3.65 -8.22
C TYR A 86 -11.86 4.82 -7.20
N TYR A 87 -10.88 5.69 -7.23
CA TYR A 87 -10.91 6.95 -6.51
C TYR A 87 -11.76 7.98 -7.27
N LYS A 88 -12.64 8.64 -6.55
CA LYS A 88 -13.38 9.78 -7.11
C LYS A 88 -12.50 11.01 -7.35
N ARG A 89 -11.31 11.04 -6.76
CA ARG A 89 -10.30 12.10 -6.90
C ARG A 89 -9.02 11.53 -7.48
N ASP A 90 -8.30 12.36 -8.20
CA ASP A 90 -7.03 11.99 -8.83
C ASP A 90 -5.86 11.86 -7.85
N VAL A 91 -6.06 12.17 -6.57
CA VAL A 91 -5.04 12.06 -5.54
C VAL A 91 -5.10 10.68 -4.90
N PRO A 92 -4.07 9.83 -5.09
CA PRO A 92 -3.97 8.49 -4.53
C PRO A 92 -3.57 8.51 -3.05
N PHE A 93 -3.25 7.34 -2.47
CA PHE A 93 -2.42 7.29 -1.27
C PHE A 93 -1.11 8.00 -1.57
N TYR A 94 -0.67 8.87 -0.68
CA TYR A 94 0.49 9.71 -0.91
C TYR A 94 1.32 9.91 0.35
N PHE A 95 2.58 10.19 0.14
CA PHE A 95 3.50 10.62 1.17
C PHE A 95 2.99 11.92 1.83
N HIS A 96 2.83 11.88 3.16
CA HIS A 96 2.42 13.04 3.95
C HIS A 96 3.56 13.59 4.80
N HIS A 97 4.30 12.71 5.46
CA HIS A 97 5.48 13.02 6.26
C HIS A 97 6.37 11.77 6.31
N LYS A 98 7.57 11.87 6.86
CA LYS A 98 8.58 10.81 6.92
C LYS A 98 8.10 9.46 7.45
N THR A 99 7.11 9.48 8.35
CA THR A 99 6.48 8.27 8.90
C THR A 99 4.99 8.18 8.59
N ILE A 100 4.43 9.14 7.84
CA ILE A 100 2.98 9.25 7.66
C ILE A 100 2.60 9.17 6.18
N ILE A 101 1.68 8.27 5.87
CA ILE A 101 0.97 8.21 4.59
C ILE A 101 -0.44 8.73 4.80
N ALA A 102 -0.97 9.46 3.84
CA ALA A 102 -2.34 9.92 3.83
C ALA A 102 -3.17 9.19 2.79
N SER A 103 -4.40 8.82 3.15
CA SER A 103 -5.41 8.45 2.16
C SER A 103 -6.04 9.68 1.54
N PRO A 104 -6.64 9.60 0.35
CA PRO A 104 -7.48 10.66 -0.17
C PRO A 104 -8.73 10.86 0.70
N HIS A 105 -9.35 12.04 0.60
CA HIS A 105 -10.69 12.27 1.08
C HIS A 105 -11.69 11.51 0.19
N ARG A 106 -12.68 10.85 0.80
CA ARG A 106 -13.72 10.09 0.11
C ARG A 106 -13.17 9.00 -0.82
N LEU A 107 -12.54 8.01 -0.22
CA LEU A 107 -12.08 6.82 -0.90
C LEU A 107 -13.22 5.78 -0.95
N TRP A 108 -13.59 5.36 -2.16
CA TRP A 108 -14.53 4.29 -2.39
C TRP A 108 -13.78 2.98 -2.58
N LEU A 109 -14.15 1.97 -1.81
CA LEU A 109 -13.47 0.67 -1.80
C LEU A 109 -14.49 -0.45 -1.95
N ASN A 110 -14.10 -1.50 -2.66
CA ASN A 110 -14.78 -2.79 -2.60
C ASN A 110 -13.86 -3.81 -1.95
N ILE A 111 -14.34 -4.51 -0.94
CA ILE A 111 -13.63 -5.62 -0.29
C ILE A 111 -14.52 -6.84 -0.45
N SER A 112 -14.09 -7.81 -1.28
CA SER A 112 -14.93 -8.91 -1.73
C SER A 112 -16.23 -8.40 -2.36
N THR A 113 -17.38 -8.71 -1.81
CA THR A 113 -18.71 -8.29 -2.30
C THR A 113 -19.24 -7.02 -1.61
N HIS A 114 -18.51 -6.45 -0.67
CA HIS A 114 -18.98 -5.31 0.14
C HIS A 114 -18.35 -4.00 -0.34
N GLY A 115 -19.19 -3.00 -0.58
CA GLY A 115 -18.74 -1.63 -0.89
C GLY A 115 -18.60 -0.80 0.40
N PHE A 116 -17.51 -0.05 0.50
CA PHE A 116 -17.22 0.83 1.63
C PHE A 116 -16.86 2.23 1.15
N ILE A 117 -17.09 3.21 2.01
CA ILE A 117 -16.67 4.59 1.79
C ILE A 117 -15.82 5.00 3.00
N LEU A 118 -14.60 5.44 2.74
CA LEU A 118 -13.79 6.15 3.71
C LEU A 118 -14.09 7.64 3.53
N GLU A 119 -14.96 8.20 4.36
CA GLU A 119 -15.45 9.57 4.19
C GLU A 119 -14.40 10.63 4.47
N LYS A 120 -13.49 10.36 5.42
CA LYS A 120 -12.46 11.31 5.84
C LYS A 120 -11.07 10.82 5.46
N GLN A 121 -10.17 11.76 5.24
CA GLN A 121 -8.76 11.46 5.11
C GLN A 121 -8.27 10.71 6.35
N LYS A 122 -7.57 9.59 6.11
CA LYS A 122 -6.83 8.87 7.16
C LYS A 122 -5.36 9.22 7.07
N LEU A 123 -4.76 9.53 8.20
CA LEU A 123 -3.31 9.60 8.38
C LEU A 123 -2.86 8.29 9.02
N ILE A 124 -1.90 7.64 8.40
CA ILE A 124 -1.36 6.34 8.81
C ILE A 124 0.08 6.59 9.24
N ASP A 125 0.32 6.65 10.54
CA ASP A 125 1.66 6.86 11.10
C ASP A 125 2.29 5.54 11.50
N ILE A 126 3.29 5.11 10.71
CA ILE A 126 4.01 3.85 10.90
C ILE A 126 4.99 3.86 12.10
N SER A 127 5.06 4.93 12.86
CA SER A 127 5.77 4.94 14.15
C SER A 127 4.91 4.43 15.31
N HIS A 128 3.63 4.14 15.07
CA HIS A 128 2.66 3.71 16.07
C HIS A 128 2.06 2.33 15.75
N ASP A 129 1.75 1.57 16.79
CA ASP A 129 1.15 0.22 16.68
C ASP A 129 -0.19 0.21 15.94
N GLU A 130 -0.96 1.30 16.05
CA GLU A 130 -2.27 1.44 15.42
C GLU A 130 -2.22 1.38 13.89
N ALA A 131 -1.07 1.66 13.29
CA ALA A 131 -0.90 1.55 11.84
C ALA A 131 -0.82 0.10 11.37
N PHE A 132 -0.30 -0.81 12.22
CA PHE A 132 0.02 -2.18 11.81
C PHE A 132 -1.07 -3.19 12.14
N ASP A 133 -1.17 -4.22 11.31
CA ASP A 133 -1.98 -5.41 11.55
C ASP A 133 -1.48 -6.23 12.75
N SER A 134 -0.19 -6.10 13.07
CA SER A 134 0.47 -6.70 14.25
C SER A 134 0.34 -5.84 15.51
N LYS A 135 -0.75 -5.04 15.63
CA LYS A 135 -0.99 -4.26 16.85
C LYS A 135 -0.84 -5.14 18.07
N ALA A 136 0.18 -4.81 18.86
CA ALA A 136 0.55 -5.61 20.04
C ALA A 136 -0.07 -5.05 21.31
N GLN A 137 -0.30 -5.95 22.26
CA GLN A 137 -0.71 -5.62 23.63
C GLN A 137 0.38 -6.05 24.61
N LEU A 138 0.33 -5.50 25.83
CA LEU A 138 1.21 -5.95 26.90
C LEU A 138 0.86 -7.40 27.25
N TRP A 139 1.89 -8.26 27.39
CA TRP A 139 1.72 -9.62 27.88
C TRP A 139 1.10 -9.64 29.28
N GLN A 140 0.20 -10.57 29.53
CA GLN A 140 -0.48 -10.74 30.81
C GLN A 140 -0.30 -12.16 31.31
N ALA A 141 -0.07 -12.31 32.63
CA ALA A 141 0.02 -13.57 33.30
C ALA A 141 -1.35 -14.25 33.38
N ASP A 142 -1.38 -15.59 33.32
CA ASP A 142 -2.59 -16.40 33.53
C ASP A 142 -3.75 -15.94 32.62
N HIS A 143 -3.46 -15.56 31.38
CA HIS A 143 -4.38 -15.01 30.39
C HIS A 143 -4.56 -15.96 29.20
N ASP A 144 -5.78 -16.03 28.67
CA ASP A 144 -6.11 -16.84 27.50
C ASP A 144 -5.84 -16.07 26.21
N TYR A 145 -4.88 -16.55 25.41
CA TYR A 145 -4.51 -15.98 24.12
C TYR A 145 -5.03 -16.82 22.96
N GLN A 146 -5.39 -16.13 21.87
CA GLN A 146 -5.83 -16.71 20.62
C GLN A 146 -4.70 -16.73 19.60
N ILE A 147 -4.80 -17.58 18.58
CA ILE A 147 -3.89 -17.55 17.42
C ILE A 147 -3.88 -16.14 16.83
N ASP A 148 -2.69 -15.67 16.46
CA ASP A 148 -2.41 -14.34 15.94
C ASP A 148 -2.56 -13.18 16.95
N ASP A 149 -2.79 -13.44 18.24
CA ASP A 149 -2.56 -12.41 19.25
C ASP A 149 -1.09 -12.04 19.30
N VAL A 150 -0.81 -10.76 19.41
CA VAL A 150 0.57 -10.22 19.43
C VAL A 150 0.80 -9.51 20.73
N VAL A 151 1.93 -9.80 21.38
CA VAL A 151 2.29 -9.20 22.66
C VAL A 151 3.72 -8.67 22.67
N TYR A 152 3.99 -7.72 23.56
CA TYR A 152 5.33 -7.37 24.02
C TYR A 152 5.47 -7.65 25.54
N PRO A 153 6.64 -8.10 25.99
CA PRO A 153 6.78 -8.66 27.34
C PRO A 153 6.78 -7.61 28.45
N SER A 154 7.10 -6.35 28.15
CA SER A 154 7.19 -5.26 29.12
C SER A 154 6.88 -3.92 28.46
N ASP A 155 6.66 -2.86 29.23
CA ASP A 155 6.43 -1.51 28.72
C ASP A 155 7.60 -0.95 27.89
N THR A 156 8.79 -1.53 28.05
CA THR A 156 9.96 -1.18 27.25
C THR A 156 10.01 -2.09 26.02
N LYS A 157 9.82 -1.52 24.84
CA LYS A 157 9.89 -2.23 23.57
C LYS A 157 11.32 -2.64 23.25
N SER A 158 11.54 -3.94 23.04
CA SER A 158 12.84 -4.52 22.68
C SER A 158 13.15 -4.51 21.19
N GLY A 159 12.22 -4.07 20.37
CA GLY A 159 12.27 -4.18 18.91
C GLY A 159 11.70 -5.49 18.37
N TYR A 160 11.12 -6.31 19.25
CA TYR A 160 10.47 -7.56 18.88
C TYR A 160 9.06 -7.64 19.45
N TYR A 161 8.18 -8.28 18.69
CA TYR A 161 6.88 -8.77 19.13
C TYR A 161 6.87 -10.28 19.18
N TYR A 162 5.87 -10.81 19.88
CA TYR A 162 5.67 -12.24 19.99
C TYR A 162 4.24 -12.57 19.58
N ARG A 163 4.10 -13.29 18.46
CA ARG A 163 2.80 -13.69 17.96
C ARG A 163 2.44 -15.08 18.43
N CYS A 164 1.22 -15.24 18.90
CA CYS A 164 0.66 -16.53 19.31
C CYS A 164 0.46 -17.44 18.09
N THR A 165 1.11 -18.61 18.10
CA THR A 165 0.97 -19.63 17.06
C THR A 165 0.16 -20.84 17.53
N VAL A 166 0.07 -21.05 18.86
CA VAL A 166 -0.80 -22.02 19.48
C VAL A 166 -1.56 -21.32 20.60
N ALA A 167 -2.88 -21.29 20.48
CA ALA A 167 -3.77 -20.68 21.47
C ALA A 167 -3.73 -21.46 22.80
N GLY A 168 -3.87 -20.72 23.90
CA GLY A 168 -3.86 -21.33 25.22
C GLY A 168 -3.74 -20.28 26.33
N ARG A 169 -3.47 -20.77 27.54
CA ARG A 169 -3.30 -19.94 28.73
C ARG A 169 -1.83 -19.73 29.04
N SER A 170 -1.43 -18.47 29.20
CA SER A 170 -0.06 -18.09 29.55
C SER A 170 0.32 -18.54 30.97
N SER A 171 1.60 -18.58 31.25
CA SER A 171 2.14 -18.87 32.58
C SER A 171 1.82 -17.75 33.59
N GLN A 172 2.04 -18.02 34.89
CA GLN A 172 1.86 -17.03 35.95
C GLN A 172 3.02 -16.03 36.03
N LEU A 173 4.17 -16.38 35.47
CA LEU A 173 5.38 -15.56 35.52
C LEU A 173 5.71 -15.07 34.12
N THR A 174 6.12 -13.79 34.02
CA THR A 174 6.58 -13.23 32.75
C THR A 174 7.73 -14.04 32.20
N PRO A 175 7.60 -14.64 31.00
CA PRO A 175 8.65 -15.44 30.41
C PRO A 175 9.83 -14.58 29.95
N VAL A 176 11.00 -15.19 29.83
CA VAL A 176 12.14 -14.60 29.14
C VAL A 176 11.98 -14.91 27.64
N PHE A 177 11.44 -13.96 26.91
CA PHE A 177 11.21 -14.11 25.49
C PHE A 177 12.54 -14.06 24.69
N PRO A 178 12.72 -14.95 23.68
CA PRO A 178 13.89 -14.95 22.84
C PRO A 178 13.90 -13.72 21.92
N GLN A 179 15.10 -13.17 21.65
CA GLN A 179 15.29 -12.05 20.71
C GLN A 179 15.85 -12.52 19.35
N THR A 180 15.51 -13.73 18.94
CA THR A 180 15.92 -14.29 17.65
C THR A 180 14.67 -14.49 16.78
N LEU A 181 14.65 -13.83 15.62
CA LEU A 181 13.53 -13.93 14.68
C LEU A 181 13.21 -15.38 14.31
N GLY A 182 11.91 -15.67 14.31
CA GLY A 182 11.39 -17.00 13.98
C GLY A 182 11.57 -18.04 15.09
N GLN A 183 12.27 -17.71 16.19
CA GLN A 183 12.38 -18.60 17.32
C GLN A 183 11.06 -18.69 18.05
N THR A 184 10.64 -19.91 18.35
CA THR A 184 9.43 -20.20 19.13
C THR A 184 9.75 -20.32 20.62
N TYR A 185 8.76 -20.02 21.45
CA TYR A 185 8.84 -20.11 22.90
C TYR A 185 7.52 -20.61 23.48
N ASN A 186 7.60 -21.56 24.41
CA ASN A 186 6.46 -22.12 25.15
C ASN A 186 6.23 -21.32 26.44
N ASP A 187 5.02 -20.85 26.65
CA ASP A 187 4.59 -20.06 27.80
C ASP A 187 3.25 -20.60 28.33
N GLY A 188 3.32 -21.46 29.33
CA GLY A 188 2.16 -22.27 29.75
C GLY A 188 1.70 -23.17 28.61
N ASN A 189 0.47 -22.97 28.13
CA ASN A 189 -0.10 -23.69 26.98
C ASN A 189 -0.01 -22.89 25.67
N VAL A 190 0.53 -21.67 25.72
CA VAL A 190 0.69 -20.79 24.52
C VAL A 190 2.05 -21.04 23.88
N VAL A 191 2.11 -21.00 22.56
CA VAL A 191 3.37 -20.97 21.83
C VAL A 191 3.49 -19.64 21.11
N TRP A 192 4.56 -18.93 21.40
CA TRP A 192 4.91 -17.66 20.79
C TRP A 192 5.97 -17.84 19.71
N ILE A 193 5.95 -16.99 18.68
CA ILE A 193 7.02 -16.82 17.71
C ILE A 193 7.54 -15.38 17.75
N CYS A 194 8.86 -15.22 17.77
CA CYS A 194 9.52 -13.91 17.76
C CYS A 194 9.44 -13.27 16.37
N GLU A 195 8.89 -12.07 16.29
CA GLU A 195 8.74 -11.28 15.07
C GLU A 195 9.25 -9.84 15.28
N TYR A 196 9.48 -9.08 14.19
CA TYR A 196 9.88 -7.68 14.28
C TYR A 196 8.76 -6.77 14.78
N ASP A 197 9.10 -5.88 15.70
CA ASP A 197 8.32 -4.68 15.98
C ASP A 197 8.57 -3.63 14.89
N PHE A 198 7.63 -3.48 13.98
CA PHE A 198 7.75 -2.52 12.88
C PHE A 198 7.48 -1.07 13.30
N THR A 199 7.12 -0.76 14.53
CA THR A 199 7.13 0.62 15.04
C THR A 199 8.56 1.14 15.21
N VAL A 200 9.53 0.23 15.33
CA VAL A 200 10.95 0.54 15.41
C VAL A 200 11.52 0.77 14.00
N ALA A 201 12.05 1.97 13.76
CA ALA A 201 12.54 2.38 12.44
C ALA A 201 13.59 1.42 11.85
N ALA A 202 14.51 0.91 12.65
CA ALA A 202 15.54 -0.03 12.20
C ALA A 202 14.94 -1.33 11.60
N ASN A 203 13.79 -1.77 12.10
CA ASN A 203 13.12 -2.97 11.61
C ASN A 203 12.38 -2.73 10.29
N ARG A 204 12.11 -1.48 9.94
CA ARG A 204 11.54 -1.09 8.64
C ARG A 204 12.58 -0.85 7.56
N ALA A 205 13.85 -0.72 7.93
CA ALA A 205 14.91 -0.32 7.01
C ALA A 205 15.00 -1.22 5.77
N GLY A 206 14.91 -0.63 4.59
CA GLY A 206 15.02 -1.31 3.29
C GLY A 206 13.90 -2.31 3.01
N ARG A 207 12.73 -2.13 3.60
CA ARG A 207 11.59 -3.05 3.45
C ARG A 207 10.40 -2.41 2.77
N ASP A 208 9.63 -3.26 2.11
CA ASP A 208 8.34 -2.93 1.55
C ASP A 208 7.23 -3.23 2.57
N PHE A 209 6.24 -2.35 2.57
CA PHE A 209 5.02 -2.50 3.36
C PHE A 209 3.80 -2.31 2.46
N TYR A 210 2.71 -2.96 2.83
CA TYR A 210 1.48 -2.97 2.07
C TYR A 210 0.36 -2.34 2.88
N ILE A 211 -0.48 -1.56 2.22
CA ILE A 211 -1.66 -0.93 2.81
C ILE A 211 -2.86 -1.78 2.43
N TYR A 212 -3.60 -2.20 3.45
CA TYR A 212 -4.82 -2.98 3.29
C TYR A 212 -6.03 -2.21 3.81
N ALA A 213 -7.13 -2.33 3.09
CA ALA A 213 -8.44 -2.01 3.59
C ALA A 213 -9.11 -3.31 4.02
N CYS A 214 -9.65 -3.34 5.24
CA CYS A 214 -10.20 -4.52 5.86
C CYS A 214 -11.65 -4.28 6.28
N ILE A 215 -12.49 -5.32 6.21
CA ILE A 215 -13.87 -5.27 6.70
C ILE A 215 -13.84 -5.07 8.22
N PRO A 216 -14.49 -4.05 8.76
CA PRO A 216 -14.51 -3.82 10.19
C PRO A 216 -15.32 -4.92 10.91
N LYS A 217 -14.92 -5.27 12.13
CA LYS A 217 -15.72 -6.16 12.99
C LYS A 217 -17.02 -5.50 13.45
N THR A 218 -17.00 -4.18 13.59
CA THR A 218 -18.13 -3.32 13.97
C THR A 218 -18.02 -1.99 13.23
N GLY A 219 -19.13 -1.37 12.90
CA GLY A 219 -19.18 -0.10 12.15
C GLY A 219 -19.24 -0.28 10.64
N VAL A 220 -19.21 0.83 9.92
CA VAL A 220 -19.45 0.89 8.45
C VAL A 220 -18.23 1.38 7.67
N GLU A 221 -17.21 1.94 8.33
CA GLU A 221 -15.98 2.39 7.68
C GLU A 221 -14.95 1.26 7.62
N PRO A 222 -14.19 1.11 6.53
CA PRO A 222 -13.13 0.12 6.43
C PRO A 222 -11.99 0.46 7.39
N VAL A 223 -11.39 -0.57 7.97
CA VAL A 223 -10.17 -0.44 8.75
C VAL A 223 -8.98 -0.44 7.80
N ILE A 224 -8.14 0.59 7.88
CA ILE A 224 -6.91 0.66 7.09
C ILE A 224 -5.76 0.21 7.98
N VAL A 225 -5.00 -0.79 7.52
CA VAL A 225 -3.85 -1.33 8.23
C VAL A 225 -2.64 -1.46 7.30
N VAL A 226 -1.45 -1.37 7.88
CA VAL A 226 -0.18 -1.65 7.23
C VAL A 226 0.28 -3.05 7.62
N SER A 227 0.81 -3.80 6.67
CA SER A 227 1.36 -5.12 6.88
C SER A 227 2.67 -5.31 6.12
N ALA A 228 3.58 -6.06 6.69
CA ALA A 228 4.75 -6.57 5.96
C ALA A 228 4.40 -7.80 5.09
N ASN A 229 3.20 -8.35 5.22
CA ASN A 229 2.76 -9.50 4.45
C ASN A 229 2.16 -9.06 3.10
N ALA A 230 2.73 -9.56 2.01
CA ALA A 230 2.32 -9.22 0.65
C ALA A 230 0.99 -9.85 0.21
N THR A 231 0.48 -10.84 0.93
CA THR A 231 -0.73 -11.60 0.52
C THR A 231 -1.98 -11.16 1.26
N VAL A 232 -1.99 -11.29 2.58
CA VAL A 232 -3.09 -10.87 3.45
C VAL A 232 -2.53 -10.34 4.76
N PRO A 233 -3.14 -9.35 5.39
CA PRO A 233 -2.68 -8.86 6.69
C PRO A 233 -3.02 -9.86 7.80
N LEU A 234 -2.29 -9.79 8.89
CA LEU A 234 -2.50 -10.62 10.06
C LEU A 234 -3.95 -10.49 10.58
N ARG A 235 -4.56 -11.57 11.02
CA ARG A 235 -5.95 -11.65 11.52
C ARG A 235 -7.04 -11.41 10.47
N TYR A 236 -6.67 -11.31 9.18
CA TYR A 236 -7.60 -11.16 8.06
C TYR A 236 -7.41 -12.28 7.05
N THR A 237 -8.34 -12.35 6.12
CA THR A 237 -8.34 -13.30 5.01
C THR A 237 -8.46 -12.55 3.69
N ALA A 238 -8.31 -13.23 2.57
CA ALA A 238 -8.53 -12.64 1.25
C ALA A 238 -9.98 -12.14 1.05
N ASP A 239 -10.95 -12.76 1.75
CA ASP A 239 -12.36 -12.39 1.62
C ASP A 239 -12.74 -11.15 2.44
N ASN A 240 -11.98 -10.81 3.48
CA ASN A 240 -12.28 -9.68 4.34
C ASN A 240 -11.20 -8.59 4.34
N SER A 241 -10.23 -8.68 3.42
CA SER A 241 -9.21 -7.66 3.22
C SER A 241 -8.89 -7.46 1.74
N ARG A 242 -8.45 -6.25 1.39
CA ARG A 242 -7.99 -5.91 0.05
C ARG A 242 -6.73 -5.07 0.14
N LYS A 243 -5.67 -5.48 -0.57
CA LYS A 243 -4.47 -4.67 -0.74
C LYS A 243 -4.83 -3.46 -1.61
N VAL A 244 -4.58 -2.26 -1.11
CA VAL A 244 -4.97 -1.00 -1.78
C VAL A 244 -3.78 -0.09 -2.08
N GLY A 245 -2.60 -0.41 -1.58
CA GLY A 245 -1.38 0.35 -1.81
C GLY A 245 -0.19 -0.25 -1.09
N GLY A 246 0.90 0.50 -1.06
CA GLY A 246 2.11 0.16 -0.32
C GLY A 246 3.17 1.24 -0.46
N PHE A 247 4.32 0.98 0.15
CA PHE A 247 5.46 1.90 0.16
C PHE A 247 6.75 1.15 0.51
N HIS A 248 7.87 1.79 0.19
CA HIS A 248 9.20 1.33 0.58
C HIS A 248 9.82 2.29 1.61
N CYS A 249 10.59 1.75 2.56
CA CYS A 249 11.29 2.54 3.57
C CYS A 249 12.78 2.62 3.29
N GLU A 250 13.38 3.77 3.66
CA GLU A 250 14.82 4.00 3.58
C GLU A 250 15.63 2.91 4.26
N CYS A 251 16.67 2.44 3.60
CA CYS A 251 17.52 1.36 4.12
C CYS A 251 18.58 1.85 5.11
N ALA A 252 19.01 3.10 5.01
CA ALA A 252 20.01 3.71 5.89
C ALA A 252 19.80 5.23 5.99
N ASP A 253 20.49 5.88 6.90
CA ASP A 253 20.44 7.33 7.06
C ASP A 253 20.98 8.04 5.82
N VAL A 254 20.29 9.09 5.36
CA VAL A 254 20.68 9.88 4.20
C VAL A 254 21.51 11.09 4.66
N GLU A 255 22.82 10.94 4.53
CA GLU A 255 23.80 11.98 4.81
C GLU A 255 24.45 12.42 3.49
N THR A 256 23.73 13.21 2.71
CA THR A 256 24.24 13.67 1.42
C THR A 256 25.04 14.95 1.56
N PRO A 257 26.15 15.10 0.80
CA PRO A 257 26.95 16.31 0.79
C PRO A 257 26.22 17.50 0.12
N THR A 258 25.16 17.25 -0.64
CA THR A 258 24.41 18.28 -1.36
C THR A 258 23.40 18.95 -0.42
N PRO A 259 23.55 20.26 -0.11
CA PRO A 259 22.67 20.94 0.85
C PRO A 259 21.19 20.91 0.49
N ASP A 260 20.87 21.02 -0.80
CA ASP A 260 19.52 21.12 -1.34
C ASP A 260 18.90 19.75 -1.69
N HIS A 261 19.48 18.67 -1.21
CA HIS A 261 19.00 17.34 -1.50
C HIS A 261 17.71 17.05 -0.74
N TRP A 262 16.64 16.69 -1.44
CA TRP A 262 15.31 16.45 -0.85
C TRP A 262 15.29 15.35 0.20
N MET A 263 16.13 14.32 0.04
CA MET A 263 16.24 13.22 0.98
C MET A 263 17.23 13.50 2.13
N ARG A 264 17.87 14.66 2.16
CA ARG A 264 18.81 15.01 3.24
C ARG A 264 18.12 14.95 4.61
N GLY A 265 18.74 14.22 5.54
CA GLY A 265 18.22 14.04 6.90
C GLY A 265 17.10 13.01 7.02
N TRP A 266 16.81 12.26 5.95
CA TRP A 266 16.04 11.03 6.07
C TRP A 266 16.80 10.00 6.90
N LYS A 267 16.08 9.24 7.72
CA LYS A 267 16.64 8.18 8.55
C LYS A 267 16.18 6.82 8.05
N LYS A 268 16.97 5.81 8.34
CA LYS A 268 16.58 4.42 8.07
C LYS A 268 15.20 4.12 8.59
N GLY A 269 14.38 3.43 7.80
CA GLY A 269 13.01 3.08 8.16
C GLY A 269 11.98 4.21 7.97
N GLU A 270 12.37 5.40 7.48
CA GLU A 270 11.45 6.44 7.02
C GLU A 270 10.96 6.16 5.60
N ILE A 271 9.78 6.67 5.25
CA ILE A 271 9.12 6.40 3.96
C ILE A 271 9.83 7.15 2.84
N ILE A 272 10.19 6.48 1.75
CA ILE A 272 10.65 7.13 0.53
C ILE A 272 9.46 7.79 -0.17
N PRO A 273 9.46 9.12 -0.38
CA PRO A 273 8.27 9.85 -0.86
C PRO A 273 7.71 9.35 -2.19
N PHE A 274 8.61 9.02 -3.12
CA PHE A 274 8.25 8.56 -4.46
C PHE A 274 8.05 7.04 -4.57
N ALA A 275 8.24 6.30 -3.49
CA ALA A 275 7.99 4.86 -3.44
C ALA A 275 6.63 4.49 -2.84
N VAL A 276 5.75 5.47 -2.62
CA VAL A 276 4.36 5.26 -2.21
C VAL A 276 3.53 4.98 -3.46
N TRP A 277 2.82 3.86 -3.46
CA TRP A 277 1.99 3.42 -4.58
C TRP A 277 0.59 3.00 -4.12
N ASP A 278 -0.36 2.99 -5.03
CA ASP A 278 -1.71 2.48 -4.83
C ASP A 278 -2.21 1.73 -6.09
N LEU A 279 -3.48 1.33 -6.10
CA LEU A 279 -4.05 0.57 -7.22
C LEU A 279 -4.12 1.36 -8.53
N LYS A 280 -4.07 2.68 -8.46
CA LYS A 280 -4.07 3.57 -9.63
C LYS A 280 -2.65 3.96 -10.05
N HIS A 281 -1.82 4.35 -9.08
CA HIS A 281 -0.45 4.80 -9.28
C HIS A 281 0.54 3.75 -8.78
N ARG A 282 0.83 2.82 -9.64
CA ARG A 282 1.79 1.74 -9.40
C ARG A 282 2.45 1.31 -10.71
N PRO A 283 3.58 0.61 -10.65
CA PRO A 283 4.13 -0.03 -11.84
C PRO A 283 3.17 -1.11 -12.37
N SER A 284 3.22 -1.38 -13.67
CA SER A 284 2.52 -2.51 -14.28
C SER A 284 3.09 -3.86 -13.82
N GLY A 285 4.38 -3.91 -13.47
CA GLY A 285 5.02 -5.04 -12.79
C GLY A 285 4.87 -4.98 -11.27
N ALA A 286 5.71 -5.75 -10.57
CA ALA A 286 5.77 -5.77 -9.11
C ALA A 286 6.25 -4.41 -8.55
N PRO A 287 5.56 -3.82 -7.56
CA PRO A 287 5.91 -2.50 -7.04
C PRO A 287 7.00 -2.52 -5.96
N GLU A 288 7.38 -3.69 -5.48
CA GLU A 288 8.34 -3.86 -4.40
C GLU A 288 9.71 -3.30 -4.77
N GLY A 289 10.28 -2.47 -3.90
CA GLY A 289 11.57 -1.84 -4.10
C GLY A 289 11.63 -0.88 -5.28
N MET A 290 10.49 -0.36 -5.76
CA MET A 290 10.44 0.60 -6.85
C MET A 290 10.10 2.00 -6.37
N THR A 291 10.59 3.00 -7.11
CA THR A 291 10.31 4.42 -6.92
C THR A 291 9.87 5.06 -8.23
N TRP A 292 9.01 6.05 -8.15
CA TRP A 292 8.46 6.75 -9.31
C TRP A 292 9.33 7.95 -9.71
N ILE A 293 9.69 8.02 -10.97
CA ILE A 293 10.43 9.15 -11.56
C ILE A 293 9.46 9.94 -12.43
N PRO A 294 9.14 11.20 -12.09
CA PRO A 294 8.25 12.04 -12.89
C PRO A 294 8.70 12.14 -14.35
N GLY A 295 7.81 11.90 -15.30
CA GLY A 295 8.08 11.87 -16.73
C GLY A 295 8.75 10.60 -17.26
N HIS A 296 9.08 9.64 -16.39
CA HIS A 296 9.87 8.45 -16.79
C HIS A 296 9.33 7.12 -16.26
N GLY A 297 8.25 7.14 -15.45
CA GLY A 297 7.67 5.91 -14.86
C GLY A 297 8.41 5.41 -13.62
N TRP A 298 8.34 4.13 -13.36
CA TRP A 298 8.88 3.48 -12.17
C TRP A 298 10.25 2.85 -12.45
N ILE A 299 11.15 2.94 -11.48
CA ILE A 299 12.48 2.33 -11.54
C ILE A 299 12.83 1.65 -10.22
N GLY A 300 13.65 0.60 -10.29
CA GLY A 300 14.17 -0.09 -9.11
C GLY A 300 15.05 0.83 -8.25
N ILE A 301 14.76 0.89 -6.96
CA ILE A 301 15.58 1.59 -5.96
C ILE A 301 16.98 0.99 -5.92
N TYR A 302 17.06 -0.35 -5.91
CA TYR A 302 18.30 -1.12 -5.88
C TYR A 302 18.59 -1.77 -7.23
N PHE A 303 19.82 -2.22 -7.42
CA PHE A 303 20.15 -3.11 -8.51
C PHE A 303 19.37 -4.41 -8.39
N LEU A 304 19.08 -5.04 -9.52
CA LEU A 304 18.40 -6.32 -9.56
C LEU A 304 19.24 -7.41 -8.92
N SER A 305 18.56 -8.24 -8.14
CA SER A 305 19.10 -9.45 -7.54
C SER A 305 18.42 -10.67 -8.13
N SER A 306 19.18 -11.74 -8.31
CA SER A 306 18.64 -13.02 -8.78
C SER A 306 17.83 -13.70 -7.70
N SER A 307 16.69 -14.24 -8.06
CA SER A 307 15.86 -15.10 -7.21
C SER A 307 15.21 -16.22 -8.04
N GLY A 308 14.57 -17.18 -7.36
CA GLY A 308 14.01 -18.36 -8.00
C GLY A 308 15.01 -19.50 -8.20
N THR A 309 14.65 -20.45 -9.08
CA THR A 309 15.44 -21.62 -9.40
C THR A 309 16.14 -21.48 -10.75
N ALA A 310 17.04 -22.40 -11.09
CA ALA A 310 17.70 -22.40 -12.40
C ALA A 310 16.72 -22.48 -13.59
N THR A 311 15.55 -23.08 -13.38
CA THR A 311 14.50 -23.25 -14.40
C THR A 311 13.41 -22.17 -14.34
N ASP A 312 13.25 -21.46 -13.20
CA ASP A 312 12.29 -20.37 -12.99
C ASP A 312 13.05 -19.16 -12.42
N ARG A 313 13.93 -18.58 -13.25
CA ARG A 313 14.72 -17.41 -12.89
C ARG A 313 13.83 -16.18 -12.73
N LYS A 314 14.03 -15.45 -11.62
CA LYS A 314 13.33 -14.19 -11.35
C LYS A 314 14.34 -13.12 -10.96
N LEU A 315 13.96 -11.89 -11.21
CA LEU A 315 14.69 -10.70 -10.81
C LEU A 315 13.86 -9.93 -9.80
N VAL A 316 14.49 -9.48 -8.73
CA VAL A 316 13.85 -8.69 -7.68
C VAL A 316 14.69 -7.47 -7.36
N THR A 317 14.05 -6.37 -7.07
CA THR A 317 14.65 -5.16 -6.52
C THR A 317 14.57 -5.24 -5.01
N LYS A 318 15.72 -5.43 -4.34
CA LYS A 318 15.72 -5.71 -2.89
C LYS A 318 17.00 -5.17 -2.22
N HIS A 319 16.81 -4.48 -1.09
CA HIS A 319 17.91 -4.14 -0.21
C HIS A 319 18.65 -5.39 0.30
N GLY A 320 19.99 -5.36 0.28
CA GLY A 320 20.82 -6.48 0.73
C GLY A 320 20.80 -7.71 -0.18
N GLY A 321 20.21 -7.60 -1.39
CA GLY A 321 20.26 -8.68 -2.38
C GLY A 321 21.58 -8.65 -3.15
N THR A 322 22.15 -9.82 -3.45
CA THR A 322 23.34 -9.93 -4.30
C THR A 322 23.03 -9.43 -5.70
N ILE A 323 23.84 -8.52 -6.23
CA ILE A 323 23.67 -7.95 -7.57
C ILE A 323 23.74 -9.07 -8.60
N ALA A 324 22.74 -9.14 -9.48
CA ALA A 324 22.77 -10.00 -10.65
C ALA A 324 23.70 -9.39 -11.71
N ASP A 325 24.73 -10.12 -12.11
CA ASP A 325 25.77 -9.67 -13.05
C ASP A 325 26.18 -10.76 -14.05
N GLY A 326 27.19 -10.47 -14.85
CA GLY A 326 27.70 -11.40 -15.86
C GLY A 326 28.63 -12.49 -15.32
N THR A 327 28.98 -12.52 -14.04
CA THR A 327 29.97 -13.44 -13.47
C THR A 327 29.46 -14.29 -12.33
N SER A 328 28.63 -13.72 -11.45
CA SER A 328 28.04 -14.45 -10.34
C SER A 328 26.98 -15.44 -10.82
N ALA A 329 27.08 -16.69 -10.40
CA ALA A 329 26.10 -17.72 -10.81
C ALA A 329 24.72 -17.49 -10.16
N PRO A 330 23.61 -17.52 -10.92
CA PRO A 330 23.54 -17.64 -12.38
C PRO A 330 23.98 -16.32 -13.08
N THR A 331 24.80 -16.45 -14.13
CA THR A 331 25.27 -15.29 -14.91
C THR A 331 24.14 -14.64 -15.72
N TRP A 332 24.23 -13.31 -15.89
CA TRP A 332 23.23 -12.49 -16.54
C TRP A 332 23.83 -11.65 -17.66
N SER A 333 23.40 -11.89 -18.90
CA SER A 333 23.61 -10.98 -20.02
C SER A 333 22.47 -9.98 -20.11
N ASP A 334 22.62 -8.95 -20.98
CA ASP A 334 21.52 -8.02 -21.28
C ASP A 334 20.28 -8.73 -21.83
N PHE A 335 20.45 -9.80 -22.61
CA PHE A 335 19.34 -10.62 -23.10
C PHE A 335 18.60 -11.34 -21.97
N ASP A 336 19.33 -11.91 -21.00
CA ASP A 336 18.71 -12.59 -19.85
C ASP A 336 17.90 -11.59 -19.01
N PHE A 337 18.41 -10.37 -18.79
CA PHE A 337 17.67 -9.32 -18.14
C PHE A 337 16.39 -8.96 -18.92
N ILE A 338 16.48 -8.71 -20.22
CA ILE A 338 15.33 -8.34 -21.05
C ILE A 338 14.26 -9.42 -21.00
N GLU A 339 14.63 -10.69 -21.23
CA GLU A 339 13.69 -11.79 -21.24
C GLU A 339 12.99 -11.98 -19.90
N THR A 340 13.76 -11.93 -18.81
CA THR A 340 13.22 -12.14 -17.46
C THR A 340 12.34 -10.98 -17.01
N LEU A 341 12.75 -9.73 -17.25
CA LEU A 341 11.96 -8.55 -16.94
C LEU A 341 10.65 -8.52 -17.75
N ALA A 342 10.69 -8.89 -19.04
CA ALA A 342 9.48 -8.95 -19.87
C ALA A 342 8.44 -9.93 -19.31
N LYS A 343 8.87 -11.09 -18.80
CA LYS A 343 7.99 -12.05 -18.13
C LYS A 343 7.36 -11.49 -16.84
N GLN A 344 8.00 -10.48 -16.24
CA GLN A 344 7.55 -9.81 -15.01
C GLN A 344 6.78 -8.50 -15.28
N SER A 345 6.42 -8.21 -16.53
CA SER A 345 5.80 -6.93 -16.96
C SER A 345 6.68 -5.72 -16.64
N GLN A 346 7.99 -5.91 -16.76
CA GLN A 346 9.02 -4.90 -16.55
C GLN A 346 9.98 -4.88 -17.75
N HIS A 347 10.86 -3.89 -17.82
CA HIS A 347 11.84 -3.74 -18.89
C HIS A 347 13.12 -3.08 -18.39
N LEU A 348 14.17 -3.01 -19.21
CA LEU A 348 15.33 -2.18 -18.93
C LEU A 348 14.94 -0.69 -19.03
N PRO A 349 15.47 0.17 -18.13
CA PRO A 349 15.23 1.61 -18.20
C PRO A 349 15.87 2.24 -19.44
N SER A 350 15.31 3.35 -19.91
CA SER A 350 15.97 4.18 -20.92
C SER A 350 17.16 4.95 -20.32
N ASN A 351 18.06 5.44 -21.17
CA ASN A 351 19.13 6.32 -20.73
C ASN A 351 18.58 7.59 -20.06
N ASP A 352 17.50 8.14 -20.58
CA ASP A 352 16.83 9.30 -19.98
C ASP A 352 16.25 8.97 -18.61
N THR A 353 15.63 7.80 -18.45
CA THR A 353 15.14 7.32 -17.16
C THR A 353 16.28 7.15 -16.15
N LEU A 354 17.39 6.54 -16.56
CA LEU A 354 18.57 6.36 -15.68
C LEU A 354 19.19 7.70 -15.28
N THR A 355 19.30 8.63 -16.23
CA THR A 355 19.80 9.98 -15.98
C THR A 355 18.90 10.74 -15.01
N ALA A 356 17.59 10.70 -15.22
CA ALA A 356 16.61 11.35 -14.33
C ALA A 356 16.61 10.69 -12.94
N ALA A 357 16.66 9.36 -12.88
CA ALA A 357 16.74 8.60 -11.63
C ALA A 357 17.98 8.92 -10.79
N GLY A 358 19.08 9.29 -11.44
CA GLY A 358 20.31 9.69 -10.80
C GLY A 358 20.41 11.17 -10.39
N LEU A 359 19.37 11.97 -10.57
CA LEU A 359 19.39 13.37 -10.14
C LEU A 359 19.62 13.49 -8.63
N GLY A 360 20.49 14.41 -8.24
CA GLY A 360 20.91 14.60 -6.84
C GLY A 360 22.14 13.78 -6.45
N THR A 361 22.54 12.80 -7.26
CA THR A 361 23.77 12.07 -7.01
C THR A 361 25.01 12.86 -7.48
N PRO A 362 26.10 12.84 -6.72
CA PRO A 362 27.35 13.50 -7.14
C PRO A 362 27.94 12.81 -8.36
N THR A 363 28.71 13.57 -9.15
CA THR A 363 29.48 13.06 -10.28
C THR A 363 30.93 12.87 -9.89
N GLY A 364 31.67 11.99 -10.58
CA GLY A 364 33.09 11.77 -10.36
C GLY A 364 33.42 10.92 -9.12
N LEU A 365 32.43 10.24 -8.54
CA LEU A 365 32.63 9.35 -7.40
C LEU A 365 32.38 7.90 -7.81
N ALA A 366 33.26 7.02 -7.36
CA ALA A 366 33.14 5.58 -7.46
C ALA A 366 33.41 4.94 -6.08
N ILE A 367 33.10 3.66 -5.94
CA ILE A 367 33.43 2.91 -4.70
C ILE A 367 34.91 3.05 -4.39
N LYS A 368 35.22 3.47 -3.18
CA LYS A 368 36.58 3.61 -2.72
C LYS A 368 37.32 2.26 -2.69
N GLY A 369 38.54 2.26 -3.20
CA GLY A 369 39.37 1.06 -3.22
C GLY A 369 39.04 0.08 -4.35
N ALA A 370 38.18 0.46 -5.30
CA ALA A 370 37.82 -0.37 -6.45
C ALA A 370 37.34 -1.79 -6.07
N THR A 371 36.55 -1.90 -5.01
CA THR A 371 36.01 -3.19 -4.53
C THR A 371 34.73 -3.55 -5.29
N ASP A 372 34.67 -4.78 -5.78
CA ASP A 372 33.49 -5.32 -6.47
C ASP A 372 32.25 -5.29 -5.56
N PRO A 373 31.18 -4.56 -5.91
CA PRO A 373 30.00 -4.40 -5.08
C PRO A 373 29.12 -5.65 -5.02
N VAL A 374 29.27 -6.59 -5.94
CA VAL A 374 28.47 -7.81 -5.98
C VAL A 374 28.53 -8.58 -4.66
N THR A 375 29.64 -8.50 -3.97
CA THR A 375 29.83 -9.15 -2.65
C THR A 375 29.18 -8.38 -1.50
N THR A 376 28.69 -7.16 -1.72
CA THR A 376 28.18 -6.28 -0.66
C THR A 376 26.66 -6.32 -0.48
N GLY A 377 25.95 -7.09 -1.30
CA GLY A 377 24.52 -7.28 -1.13
C GLY A 377 23.62 -6.18 -1.72
N GLY A 378 24.02 -5.56 -2.83
CA GLY A 378 23.18 -4.71 -3.65
C GLY A 378 22.94 -3.28 -3.16
N HIS A 379 23.61 -2.88 -2.09
CA HIS A 379 23.69 -1.51 -1.61
C HIS A 379 25.07 -1.26 -0.99
N VAL A 380 25.73 -0.21 -1.42
CA VAL A 380 27.09 0.14 -0.94
C VAL A 380 27.25 1.63 -0.76
N ASN A 381 28.18 2.02 0.09
CA ASN A 381 28.63 3.40 0.19
C ASN A 381 29.73 3.66 -0.83
N THR A 382 29.50 4.59 -1.75
CA THR A 382 30.49 5.00 -2.73
C THR A 382 31.39 6.07 -2.11
N SER A 383 32.71 5.90 -2.20
CA SER A 383 33.73 6.84 -1.65
C SER A 383 33.49 7.22 -0.19
N ASP A 384 33.19 6.25 0.67
CA ASP A 384 32.81 6.43 2.09
C ASP A 384 31.49 7.21 2.31
N THR A 385 30.73 7.53 1.25
CA THR A 385 29.48 8.25 1.34
C THR A 385 28.38 7.46 0.63
N ARG A 386 27.24 7.30 1.28
CA ARG A 386 26.05 6.73 0.63
C ARG A 386 25.59 7.66 -0.48
N ILE A 387 25.37 7.10 -1.66
CA ILE A 387 24.87 7.82 -2.83
C ILE A 387 23.42 7.45 -3.06
N VAL A 388 22.52 8.38 -2.78
CA VAL A 388 21.11 8.28 -3.03
C VAL A 388 20.63 9.47 -3.88
N SER A 389 19.72 9.22 -4.80
CA SER A 389 19.14 10.27 -5.66
C SER A 389 18.02 11.04 -4.96
N TYR A 390 17.54 12.10 -5.58
CA TYR A 390 16.33 12.84 -5.16
C TYR A 390 15.07 11.97 -5.05
N PHE A 391 15.06 10.83 -5.73
CA PHE A 391 13.92 9.92 -5.79
C PHE A 391 14.13 8.65 -4.94
N GLY A 392 15.18 8.60 -4.13
CA GLY A 392 15.50 7.45 -3.30
C GLY A 392 16.19 6.30 -4.04
N VAL A 393 16.67 6.51 -5.27
CA VAL A 393 17.45 5.49 -5.99
C VAL A 393 18.84 5.39 -5.39
N GLU A 394 19.20 4.19 -4.94
CA GLU A 394 20.50 3.87 -4.37
C GLU A 394 21.55 3.65 -5.46
N ASP A 395 22.77 4.05 -5.16
CA ASP A 395 23.94 3.73 -5.98
C ASP A 395 23.79 4.13 -7.47
N GLY A 396 23.21 5.30 -7.70
CA GLY A 396 22.92 5.80 -9.04
C GLY A 396 24.16 6.15 -9.89
N SER A 397 25.38 6.02 -9.34
CA SER A 397 26.63 6.32 -10.01
C SER A 397 27.80 5.60 -9.34
N GLY A 398 28.78 5.14 -10.14
CA GLY A 398 30.07 4.66 -9.65
C GLY A 398 30.08 3.31 -8.94
N VAL A 399 29.05 2.51 -9.09
CA VAL A 399 28.92 1.18 -8.50
C VAL A 399 29.08 0.10 -9.57
N VAL A 400 28.13 -0.01 -10.48
CA VAL A 400 28.19 -0.86 -11.67
C VAL A 400 27.59 -0.14 -12.86
N TRP A 401 28.06 -0.47 -14.05
CA TRP A 401 27.42 -0.05 -15.29
C TRP A 401 25.98 -0.61 -15.35
N THR A 402 25.03 0.25 -15.58
CA THR A 402 23.61 -0.17 -15.67
C THR A 402 23.21 -0.30 -17.13
N TRP A 403 22.71 -1.48 -17.51
CA TRP A 403 22.16 -1.70 -18.85
C TRP A 403 20.97 -0.78 -19.10
N GLY A 404 21.07 0.03 -20.19
CA GLY A 404 19.96 0.77 -20.76
C GLY A 404 19.25 -0.03 -21.85
N ARG A 405 18.04 0.40 -22.22
CA ARG A 405 17.28 -0.26 -23.30
C ARG A 405 17.75 0.15 -24.72
N GLU A 406 18.42 1.27 -24.84
CA GLU A 406 18.91 1.78 -26.13
C GLU A 406 20.05 0.90 -26.64
N SER A 407 20.04 0.76 -27.96
CA SER A 407 21.09 0.01 -28.66
C SER A 407 21.42 0.69 -29.98
N CYS A 408 22.61 0.46 -30.46
CA CYS A 408 23.07 0.95 -31.76
C CYS A 408 23.88 -0.10 -32.50
N TRP A 409 23.84 -0.03 -33.81
CA TRP A 409 24.71 -0.79 -34.69
C TRP A 409 25.96 0.04 -35.03
N THR A 410 27.11 -0.56 -34.92
CA THR A 410 28.39 0.03 -35.35
C THR A 410 29.11 -0.92 -36.32
N THR A 411 30.21 -0.47 -36.93
CA THR A 411 31.06 -1.32 -37.75
C THR A 411 31.64 -2.52 -36.99
N ASN A 412 31.69 -2.44 -35.67
CA ASN A 412 32.25 -3.48 -34.80
C ASN A 412 31.15 -4.40 -34.19
N GLY A 413 29.90 -4.21 -34.58
CA GLY A 413 28.79 -5.03 -34.09
C GLY A 413 27.65 -4.24 -33.45
N TYR A 414 26.78 -4.98 -32.76
CA TYR A 414 25.62 -4.45 -32.07
C TYR A 414 25.94 -4.17 -30.61
N TYR A 415 25.69 -2.95 -30.18
CA TYR A 415 25.99 -2.48 -28.84
C TYR A 415 24.73 -2.04 -28.11
N ARG A 416 24.69 -2.29 -26.81
CA ARG A 416 23.68 -1.76 -25.90
C ARG A 416 24.29 -0.69 -25.00
N ALA A 417 23.51 0.33 -24.66
CA ALA A 417 23.94 1.41 -23.78
C ALA A 417 24.20 0.91 -22.35
N LEU A 418 25.24 1.46 -21.77
CA LEU A 418 25.60 1.34 -20.36
C LEU A 418 25.65 2.75 -19.75
N VAL A 419 25.06 2.92 -18.57
CA VAL A 419 24.99 4.22 -17.87
C VAL A 419 25.57 4.09 -16.48
N SER A 420 26.05 5.18 -15.89
CA SER A 420 26.49 5.37 -14.49
C SER A 420 27.99 5.17 -14.21
N GLY A 421 28.68 4.29 -14.92
CA GLY A 421 30.06 3.90 -14.57
C GLY A 421 30.15 2.86 -13.47
N ASP A 422 31.30 2.23 -13.32
CA ASP A 422 31.57 1.18 -12.34
C ASP A 422 32.52 1.62 -11.22
N TRP A 423 32.76 0.71 -10.27
CA TRP A 423 33.66 0.94 -9.12
C TRP A 423 35.13 1.20 -9.51
N GLY A 424 35.57 0.75 -10.69
CA GLY A 424 36.92 0.97 -11.21
C GLY A 424 37.08 2.29 -11.95
N GLY A 425 35.99 2.97 -12.27
CA GLY A 425 35.96 4.14 -13.16
C GLY A 425 36.48 5.47 -12.56
N GLY A 426 36.65 5.54 -11.26
CA GLY A 426 37.15 6.74 -10.59
C GLY A 426 36.35 7.99 -10.93
N GLY A 427 37.07 9.04 -11.39
CA GLY A 427 36.47 10.33 -11.75
C GLY A 427 35.55 10.35 -12.98
N SER A 428 35.40 9.21 -13.67
CA SER A 428 34.56 9.09 -14.88
C SER A 428 33.14 8.56 -14.59
N CYS A 429 32.72 8.52 -13.33
CA CYS A 429 31.39 8.05 -12.95
C CYS A 429 30.40 9.19 -12.84
N SER A 430 29.22 9.02 -13.43
CA SER A 430 28.12 9.99 -13.38
C SER A 430 26.83 9.34 -13.85
N PRO A 431 25.67 9.68 -13.30
CA PRO A 431 24.39 9.21 -13.84
C PRO A 431 24.13 9.68 -15.29
N ARG A 432 24.96 10.61 -15.80
CA ARG A 432 24.93 11.09 -17.18
C ARG A 432 25.98 10.46 -18.08
N TRP A 433 26.85 9.63 -17.54
CA TRP A 433 27.90 8.97 -18.33
C TRP A 433 27.30 7.77 -19.08
N VAL A 434 27.48 7.77 -20.38
CA VAL A 434 27.00 6.72 -21.27
C VAL A 434 28.16 6.08 -21.99
N ALA A 435 28.21 4.76 -21.96
CA ALA A 435 29.14 3.92 -22.72
C ALA A 435 28.34 2.88 -23.52
N GLY A 436 29.01 1.94 -24.15
CA GLY A 436 28.36 0.83 -24.85
C GLY A 436 29.14 -0.46 -24.64
N ALA A 437 28.41 -1.57 -24.49
CA ALA A 437 28.99 -2.92 -24.52
C ALA A 437 28.29 -3.76 -25.60
N HIS A 438 29.03 -4.76 -26.11
CA HIS A 438 28.43 -5.73 -27.02
C HIS A 438 27.23 -6.40 -26.38
N VAL A 439 26.15 -6.57 -27.15
CA VAL A 439 24.97 -7.33 -26.71
C VAL A 439 25.38 -8.77 -26.39
N GLY A 440 24.81 -9.33 -25.36
CA GLY A 440 25.19 -10.65 -24.84
C GLY A 440 26.50 -10.66 -24.04
N ALA A 441 27.11 -9.50 -23.78
CA ALA A 441 28.31 -9.44 -22.96
C ALA A 441 28.04 -9.89 -21.52
N LEU A 442 28.96 -10.69 -20.99
CA LEU A 442 28.98 -11.10 -19.58
C LEU A 442 30.15 -10.38 -18.90
N ALA A 443 29.87 -9.48 -18.01
CA ALA A 443 30.89 -8.74 -17.29
C ALA A 443 30.48 -8.50 -15.82
N PRO A 444 31.41 -8.56 -14.89
CA PRO A 444 31.13 -8.31 -13.46
C PRO A 444 30.74 -6.86 -13.22
N THR A 445 31.16 -5.95 -14.10
CA THR A 445 30.90 -4.52 -14.00
C THR A 445 29.54 -4.10 -14.55
N CYS A 446 28.72 -5.02 -15.07
CA CYS A 446 27.43 -4.73 -15.71
C CYS A 446 26.27 -5.39 -14.96
N ALA A 447 25.32 -4.60 -14.54
CA ALA A 447 24.09 -5.05 -13.90
C ALA A 447 22.88 -4.32 -14.51
N ALA A 448 21.68 -4.54 -13.96
CA ALA A 448 20.48 -3.86 -14.43
C ALA A 448 19.61 -3.38 -13.27
N ARG A 449 18.70 -2.47 -13.61
CA ARG A 449 17.54 -2.08 -12.79
C ARG A 449 16.27 -2.43 -13.52
N ALA A 450 15.21 -2.74 -12.79
CA ALA A 450 13.89 -2.85 -13.38
C ALA A 450 13.36 -1.46 -13.69
N ALA A 451 12.63 -1.32 -14.79
CA ALA A 451 11.76 -0.19 -15.06
C ALA A 451 10.37 -0.69 -15.43
N SER A 452 9.36 0.11 -15.20
CA SER A 452 7.97 -0.22 -15.49
C SER A 452 7.17 1.05 -15.76
N GLU A 453 6.26 0.97 -16.71
CA GLU A 453 5.31 2.07 -16.95
C GLU A 453 4.35 2.18 -15.76
N THR A 454 3.84 3.38 -15.54
CA THR A 454 2.76 3.63 -14.57
C THR A 454 1.45 3.08 -15.14
N LEU A 455 0.68 2.35 -14.34
CA LEU A 455 -0.53 1.68 -14.80
C LEU A 455 -1.54 2.64 -15.45
N ASP A 456 -1.76 3.81 -14.85
CA ASP A 456 -2.71 4.84 -15.30
C ASP A 456 -2.02 6.12 -15.84
N GLY A 457 -0.73 6.07 -16.11
CA GLY A 457 0.06 7.23 -16.54
C GLY A 457 0.43 8.18 -15.39
N GLU A 458 0.93 9.35 -15.74
CA GLU A 458 1.38 10.33 -14.78
C GLU A 458 0.24 11.11 -14.14
N ASN A 459 0.40 11.41 -12.85
CA ASN A 459 -0.50 12.27 -12.11
C ASN A 459 0.21 13.56 -11.66
N SER A 460 -0.02 14.67 -12.39
CA SER A 460 0.53 15.98 -12.05
C SER A 460 0.09 16.47 -10.66
N THR A 461 -1.11 16.10 -10.24
CA THR A 461 -1.65 16.42 -8.90
C THR A 461 -0.86 15.69 -7.82
N LEU A 462 -0.53 14.40 -8.04
CA LEU A 462 0.30 13.63 -7.10
C LEU A 462 1.67 14.29 -6.95
N MET A 463 2.30 14.69 -8.06
CA MET A 463 3.59 15.35 -8.03
C MET A 463 3.56 16.67 -7.25
N ALA A 464 2.53 17.48 -7.46
CA ALA A 464 2.34 18.73 -6.73
C ALA A 464 2.16 18.49 -5.22
N VAL A 465 1.41 17.47 -4.84
CA VAL A 465 1.21 17.08 -3.43
C VAL A 465 2.53 16.61 -2.80
N ILE A 466 3.27 15.72 -3.45
CA ILE A 466 4.57 15.24 -2.94
C ILE A 466 5.53 16.41 -2.77
N ARG A 467 5.65 17.27 -3.77
CA ARG A 467 6.52 18.45 -3.73
C ARG A 467 6.18 19.37 -2.57
N SER A 468 4.92 19.73 -2.42
CA SER A 468 4.45 20.57 -1.30
C SER A 468 4.77 19.97 0.07
N ARG A 469 4.69 18.64 0.21
CA ARG A 469 5.03 17.95 1.47
C ARG A 469 6.53 17.94 1.74
N LEU A 470 7.34 17.74 0.70
CA LEU A 470 8.80 17.82 0.82
C LEU A 470 9.25 19.24 1.19
N GLU A 471 8.69 20.26 0.57
CA GLU A 471 8.96 21.67 0.92
C GLU A 471 8.58 21.96 2.37
N ALA A 472 7.43 21.49 2.87
CA ALA A 472 6.99 21.68 4.25
C ALA A 472 7.91 21.02 5.29
N ILE A 473 8.58 19.90 4.94
CA ILE A 473 9.52 19.21 5.84
C ILE A 473 10.85 19.96 5.96
N HIS A 474 11.26 20.69 4.91
CA HIS A 474 12.53 21.40 4.86
C HIS A 474 12.42 22.89 5.23
N THR A 475 11.21 23.39 5.41
CA THR A 475 10.99 24.76 5.93
C THR A 475 11.15 24.73 7.45
N PRO A 476 12.04 25.55 8.05
CA PRO A 476 12.31 25.55 9.51
C PRO A 476 11.09 25.98 10.33
#